data_7b2dfbfe54845430dee96d009a6802eb
#
_entry.id   7b2dfbfe54845430dee96d009a6802eb
#
_cell.length_a   1.000
_cell.length_b   1.000
_cell.length_c   1.000
_cell.angle_alpha   90.00
_cell.angle_beta   90.00
_cell.angle_gamma   90.00
#
_symmetry.space_group_name_H-M   'P 1'
#
loop_
_entity.id
_entity.type
_entity.pdbx_description
1 polymer ?
#
loop_
_entity_poly.entity_id
_entity_poly.type
_entity_poly.pdbx_seq_one_letter_code
_entity_poly.pdbx_strand_id
1 'polypeptide(L)'
;INESGKSDALIVDLSADYRFDNSWTYGLPEIVDRRKIADTKRIANPGCYATAAQLGIAPLLEFIGGQPTVFGVSGYSGAGTKPSPKNDVKNLENNLIPYSLVDHVHEKEISRQLGTEVAFIPHVAVWFQGIHVSFSHQPNPDSHLN
;
A
#
# COMPACT_ATOMS: atom_id res chain seq x y z
N ILE A 1 4.81 -20.98 11.61
CA ILE A 1 6.10 -20.63 12.24
C ILE A 1 6.37 -21.68 13.28
N ASN A 2 7.47 -22.44 13.12
CA ASN A 2 7.87 -23.43 14.11
C ASN A 2 8.20 -22.75 15.44
N GLU A 3 7.68 -23.30 16.55
CA GLU A 3 8.01 -22.87 17.91
C GLU A 3 9.51 -22.85 18.24
N SER A 4 10.35 -23.46 17.40
CA SER A 4 11.80 -23.55 17.61
C SER A 4 12.60 -22.38 17.02
N GLY A 5 12.02 -21.46 16.26
CA GLY A 5 12.70 -20.29 15.70
C GLY A 5 13.89 -20.60 14.73
N LYS A 6 14.06 -21.85 14.32
CA LYS A 6 15.23 -22.35 13.57
C LYS A 6 14.86 -22.94 12.21
N SER A 7 13.94 -22.35 11.48
CA SER A 7 13.75 -22.71 10.06
C SER A 7 14.66 -21.88 9.19
N ASP A 8 15.48 -22.52 8.37
CA ASP A 8 16.25 -21.87 7.30
C ASP A 8 15.37 -21.42 6.11
N ALA A 9 14.08 -21.69 6.18
CA ALA A 9 13.14 -21.33 5.14
C ALA A 9 12.95 -19.81 5.05
N LEU A 10 12.91 -19.29 3.83
CA LEU A 10 12.41 -17.96 3.55
C LEU A 10 10.89 -17.94 3.73
N ILE A 11 10.40 -17.01 4.53
CA ILE A 11 8.97 -16.80 4.78
C ILE A 11 8.57 -15.49 4.15
N VAL A 12 7.56 -15.53 3.28
CA VAL A 12 6.92 -14.34 2.70
C VAL A 12 5.49 -14.28 3.23
N ASP A 13 5.21 -13.29 4.06
CA ASP A 13 3.86 -13.04 4.58
C ASP A 13 3.08 -12.15 3.63
N LEU A 14 1.90 -12.61 3.20
CA LEU A 14 1.02 -11.87 2.30
C LEU A 14 -0.06 -11.05 3.04
N SER A 15 -0.15 -11.21 4.36
CA SER A 15 -1.10 -10.48 5.20
C SER A 15 -0.62 -9.05 5.49
N ALA A 16 -1.39 -8.32 6.28
CA ALA A 16 -0.97 -7.01 6.80
C ALA A 16 -0.25 -7.10 8.14
N ASP A 17 -0.20 -8.30 8.77
CA ASP A 17 0.16 -8.47 10.17
C ASP A 17 1.60 -8.05 10.48
N TYR A 18 2.51 -8.29 9.55
CA TYR A 18 3.95 -8.06 9.75
C TYR A 18 4.50 -6.83 9.02
N ARG A 19 3.67 -6.06 8.32
CA ARG A 19 4.13 -4.85 7.59
C ARG A 19 4.63 -3.74 8.51
N PHE A 20 4.22 -3.81 9.78
CA PHE A 20 4.59 -2.85 10.83
C PHE A 20 5.57 -3.42 11.86
N ASP A 21 5.97 -4.68 11.73
CA ASP A 21 6.91 -5.35 12.62
C ASP A 21 8.35 -5.16 12.13
N ASN A 22 9.20 -4.55 12.95
CA ASN A 22 10.60 -4.28 12.62
C ASN A 22 11.47 -5.56 12.51
N SER A 23 10.99 -6.72 12.97
CA SER A 23 11.66 -8.01 12.79
C SER A 23 11.44 -8.63 11.40
N TRP A 24 10.59 -8.00 10.57
CA TRP A 24 10.33 -8.38 9.20
C TRP A 24 10.85 -7.31 8.24
N THR A 25 11.37 -7.74 7.11
CA THR A 25 11.79 -6.82 6.04
C THR A 25 10.61 -6.53 5.13
N TYR A 26 10.34 -5.25 4.92
CA TYR A 26 9.30 -4.82 3.99
C TYR A 26 9.72 -5.09 2.54
N GLY A 27 8.91 -5.84 1.80
CA GLY A 27 9.28 -6.46 0.53
C GLY A 27 9.05 -5.57 -0.70
N LEU A 28 9.45 -4.29 -0.67
CA LEU A 28 9.37 -3.39 -1.84
C LEU A 28 10.77 -2.94 -2.25
N PRO A 29 11.43 -3.64 -3.18
CA PRO A 29 12.84 -3.43 -3.53
C PRO A 29 13.13 -2.10 -4.23
N GLU A 30 12.10 -1.36 -4.62
CA GLU A 30 12.21 -0.01 -5.20
C GLU A 30 12.48 1.06 -4.14
N ILE A 31 12.06 0.82 -2.90
CA ILE A 31 12.22 1.79 -1.80
C ILE A 31 13.00 1.24 -0.61
N VAL A 32 13.14 -0.06 -0.52
CA VAL A 32 13.93 -0.73 0.53
C VAL A 32 15.25 -1.24 -0.08
N ASP A 33 16.33 -1.12 0.69
CA ASP A 33 17.64 -1.66 0.25
C ASP A 33 17.50 -3.15 -0.13
N ARG A 34 17.80 -3.45 -1.39
CA ARG A 34 17.72 -4.81 -1.96
C ARG A 34 18.59 -5.82 -1.22
N ARG A 35 19.69 -5.38 -0.61
CA ARG A 35 20.56 -6.24 0.21
C ARG A 35 19.83 -6.70 1.47
N LYS A 36 19.10 -5.81 2.14
CA LYS A 36 18.25 -6.18 3.29
C LYS A 36 17.20 -7.21 2.92
N ILE A 37 16.62 -7.10 1.73
CA ILE A 37 15.63 -8.07 1.25
C ILE A 37 16.33 -9.41 0.92
N ALA A 38 17.53 -9.40 0.32
CA ALA A 38 18.26 -10.60 -0.04
C ALA A 38 18.76 -11.37 1.19
N ASP A 39 19.14 -10.66 2.24
CA ASP A 39 19.75 -11.25 3.45
C ASP A 39 18.72 -11.70 4.50
N THR A 40 17.45 -11.31 4.34
CA THR A 40 16.41 -11.66 5.31
C THR A 40 15.82 -13.04 5.07
N LYS A 41 15.28 -13.62 6.14
CA LYS A 41 14.44 -14.83 6.09
C LYS A 41 12.95 -14.53 6.27
N ARG A 42 12.59 -13.26 6.49
CA ARG A 42 11.21 -12.84 6.77
C ARG A 42 10.86 -11.60 5.98
N ILE A 43 9.97 -11.76 5.01
CA ILE A 43 9.53 -10.67 4.13
C ILE A 43 8.04 -10.41 4.38
N ALA A 44 7.69 -9.18 4.73
CA ALA A 44 6.32 -8.70 4.73
C ALA A 44 5.98 -8.15 3.36
N ASN A 45 5.09 -8.82 2.63
CA ASN A 45 4.68 -8.40 1.29
C ASN A 45 3.81 -7.15 1.35
N PRO A 46 4.10 -6.11 0.56
CA PRO A 46 3.33 -4.88 0.53
C PRO A 46 1.86 -5.05 0.15
N GLY A 47 1.01 -4.16 0.66
CA GLY A 47 -0.37 -4.04 0.20
C GLY A 47 -0.44 -3.45 -1.21
N CYS A 48 -1.47 -3.81 -1.95
CA CYS A 48 -1.61 -3.46 -3.35
C CYS A 48 -1.70 -1.95 -3.61
N TYR A 49 -2.58 -1.23 -2.92
CA TYR A 49 -2.66 0.23 -2.99
C TYR A 49 -1.40 0.90 -2.41
N ALA A 50 -0.86 0.32 -1.33
CA ALA A 50 0.34 0.86 -0.72
C ALA A 50 1.53 0.79 -1.68
N THR A 51 1.68 -0.31 -2.42
CA THR A 51 2.70 -0.45 -3.48
C THR A 51 2.53 0.64 -4.54
N ALA A 52 1.33 0.78 -5.09
CA ALA A 52 1.08 1.75 -6.16
C ALA A 52 1.33 3.20 -5.71
N ALA A 53 0.86 3.58 -4.52
CA ALA A 53 1.04 4.91 -3.97
C ALA A 53 2.51 5.21 -3.65
N GLN A 54 3.22 4.27 -3.03
CA GLN A 54 4.64 4.44 -2.68
C GLN A 54 5.51 4.62 -3.94
N LEU A 55 5.28 3.81 -4.98
CA LEU A 55 6.03 3.93 -6.24
C LEU A 55 5.76 5.25 -6.95
N GLY A 56 4.55 5.79 -6.83
CA GLY A 56 4.21 7.10 -7.40
C GLY A 56 4.78 8.27 -6.60
N ILE A 57 4.74 8.20 -5.28
CA ILE A 57 5.09 9.31 -4.39
C ILE A 57 6.59 9.35 -4.09
N ALA A 58 7.24 8.20 -3.84
CA ALA A 58 8.63 8.15 -3.40
C ALA A 58 9.61 8.99 -4.23
N PRO A 59 9.56 8.94 -5.58
CA PRO A 59 10.47 9.74 -6.41
C PRO A 59 10.21 11.24 -6.36
N LEU A 60 9.07 11.67 -5.79
CA LEU A 60 8.64 13.05 -5.76
C LEU A 60 8.66 13.66 -4.34
N LEU A 61 9.11 12.90 -3.33
CA LEU A 61 9.02 13.31 -1.92
C LEU A 61 9.66 14.68 -1.65
N GLU A 62 10.76 15.02 -2.29
CA GLU A 62 11.44 16.31 -2.12
C GLU A 62 10.63 17.50 -2.64
N PHE A 63 9.70 17.25 -3.58
CA PHE A 63 8.84 18.28 -4.19
C PHE A 63 7.48 18.40 -3.50
N ILE A 64 7.18 17.50 -2.56
CA ILE A 64 5.91 17.45 -1.86
C ILE A 64 5.97 18.29 -0.59
N GLY A 65 5.13 19.32 -0.53
CA GLY A 65 4.81 20.06 0.68
C GLY A 65 3.50 19.58 1.30
N GLY A 66 3.46 19.49 2.63
CA GLY A 66 2.26 19.06 3.35
C GLY A 66 1.91 17.59 3.18
N GLN A 67 0.67 17.26 3.48
CA GLN A 67 0.14 15.89 3.43
C GLN A 67 -0.42 15.57 2.04
N PRO A 68 0.16 14.65 1.27
CA PRO A 68 -0.44 14.23 0.01
C PRO A 68 -1.74 13.45 0.24
N THR A 69 -2.68 13.66 -0.67
CA THR A 69 -3.95 12.91 -0.70
C THR A 69 -3.94 11.93 -1.86
N VAL A 70 -4.11 10.67 -1.54
CA VAL A 70 -4.12 9.55 -2.50
C VAL A 70 -5.55 9.11 -2.75
N PHE A 71 -5.97 9.14 -4.01
CA PHE A 71 -7.21 8.57 -4.50
C PHE A 71 -6.92 7.25 -5.20
N GLY A 72 -7.53 6.17 -4.73
CA GLY A 72 -7.31 4.83 -5.27
C GLY A 72 -8.61 4.18 -5.74
N VAL A 73 -8.57 3.51 -6.89
CA VAL A 73 -9.68 2.69 -7.40
C VAL A 73 -9.17 1.30 -7.74
N SER A 74 -9.80 0.26 -7.21
CA SER A 74 -9.47 -1.12 -7.55
C SER A 74 -10.65 -1.88 -8.13
N GLY A 75 -10.36 -2.89 -8.92
CA GLY A 75 -11.31 -3.93 -9.25
C GLY A 75 -11.72 -4.73 -8.01
N TYR A 76 -12.89 -5.36 -8.09
CA TYR A 76 -13.49 -6.03 -6.93
C TYR A 76 -12.74 -7.29 -6.47
N SER A 77 -11.89 -7.89 -7.31
CA SER A 77 -11.04 -9.02 -6.89
C SER A 77 -10.09 -8.65 -5.75
N GLY A 78 -9.71 -7.36 -5.65
CA GLY A 78 -8.89 -6.85 -4.55
C GLY A 78 -9.60 -6.75 -3.20
N ALA A 79 -10.94 -6.83 -3.17
CA ALA A 79 -11.73 -6.80 -1.94
C ALA A 79 -11.77 -8.15 -1.19
N GLY A 80 -11.05 -9.16 -1.70
CA GLY A 80 -10.97 -10.49 -1.12
C GLY A 80 -12.10 -11.42 -1.56
N THR A 81 -12.05 -12.66 -1.09
CA THR A 81 -13.00 -13.73 -1.48
C THR A 81 -14.21 -13.84 -0.55
N LYS A 82 -14.13 -13.24 0.64
CA LYS A 82 -15.27 -13.23 1.58
C LYS A 82 -16.37 -12.33 1.05
N PRO A 83 -17.60 -12.82 0.89
CA PRO A 83 -18.71 -12.00 0.40
C PRO A 83 -18.90 -10.70 1.18
N SER A 84 -18.99 -9.61 0.46
CA SER A 84 -19.18 -8.27 1.02
C SER A 84 -19.76 -7.33 -0.04
N PRO A 85 -20.33 -6.18 0.33
CA PRO A 85 -20.78 -5.19 -0.64
C PRO A 85 -19.69 -4.72 -1.62
N LYS A 86 -18.42 -4.84 -1.24
CA LYS A 86 -17.26 -4.42 -2.04
C LYS A 86 -16.88 -5.39 -3.16
N ASN A 87 -17.35 -6.64 -3.11
CA ASN A 87 -17.11 -7.66 -4.13
C ASN A 87 -18.40 -8.28 -4.68
N ASP A 88 -19.54 -7.67 -4.40
CA ASP A 88 -20.82 -8.01 -5.03
C ASP A 88 -21.01 -7.17 -6.30
N VAL A 89 -20.91 -7.83 -7.45
CA VAL A 89 -21.00 -7.18 -8.78
C VAL A 89 -22.32 -6.40 -8.95
N LYS A 90 -23.41 -6.85 -8.35
CA LYS A 90 -24.71 -6.16 -8.42
C LYS A 90 -24.66 -4.80 -7.70
N ASN A 91 -23.97 -4.71 -6.58
CA ASN A 91 -23.79 -3.45 -5.86
C ASN A 91 -22.83 -2.52 -6.59
N LEU A 92 -21.92 -3.06 -7.37
CA LEU A 92 -20.89 -2.29 -8.09
C LEU A 92 -21.36 -1.83 -9.46
N GLU A 93 -22.45 -2.38 -9.98
CA GLU A 93 -22.99 -2.00 -11.28
C GLU A 93 -23.35 -0.51 -11.30
N ASN A 94 -22.79 0.23 -12.25
CA ASN A 94 -22.96 1.68 -12.38
C ASN A 94 -22.56 2.49 -11.11
N ASN A 95 -21.68 1.93 -10.30
CA ASN A 95 -21.30 2.51 -9.01
C ASN A 95 -19.79 2.50 -8.78
N LEU A 96 -19.32 3.44 -7.94
CA LEU A 96 -17.97 3.51 -7.42
C LEU A 96 -18.09 3.67 -5.90
N ILE A 97 -17.70 2.64 -5.16
CA ILE A 97 -17.97 2.57 -3.72
C ILE A 97 -16.71 2.95 -2.94
N PRO A 98 -16.71 4.07 -2.20
CA PRO A 98 -15.67 4.37 -1.23
C PRO A 98 -15.80 3.46 -0.01
N TYR A 99 -14.67 3.13 0.62
CA TYR A 99 -14.68 2.30 1.83
C TYR A 99 -13.50 2.65 2.75
N SER A 100 -13.65 2.36 4.06
CA SER A 100 -12.59 2.55 5.06
C SER A 100 -11.87 3.91 4.92
N LEU A 101 -12.64 4.99 4.87
CA LEU A 101 -12.14 6.36 4.65
C LEU A 101 -11.31 6.90 5.82
N VAL A 102 -11.28 6.19 6.93
CA VAL A 102 -10.50 6.51 8.12
C VAL A 102 -9.75 5.27 8.55
N ASP A 103 -8.49 5.45 8.98
CA ASP A 103 -7.65 4.39 9.53
C ASP A 103 -7.41 3.19 8.61
N HIS A 104 -7.44 3.38 7.30
CA HIS A 104 -7.15 2.29 6.37
C HIS A 104 -5.72 1.78 6.58
N VAL A 105 -5.54 0.46 6.61
CA VAL A 105 -4.22 -0.15 6.83
C VAL A 105 -3.17 0.32 5.81
N HIS A 106 -3.56 0.50 4.55
CA HIS A 106 -2.64 1.00 3.51
C HIS A 106 -2.25 2.48 3.71
N GLU A 107 -3.10 3.31 4.30
CA GLU A 107 -2.75 4.68 4.67
C GLU A 107 -1.57 4.71 5.65
N LYS A 108 -1.69 3.91 6.71
CA LYS A 108 -0.62 3.74 7.72
C LYS A 108 0.64 3.14 7.11
N GLU A 109 0.48 2.18 6.21
CA GLU A 109 1.56 1.50 5.51
C GLU A 109 2.35 2.48 4.63
N ILE A 110 1.65 3.26 3.80
CA ILE A 110 2.27 4.29 2.94
C ILE A 110 2.99 5.32 3.80
N SER A 111 2.31 5.86 4.80
CA SER A 111 2.86 6.90 5.68
C SER A 111 4.13 6.44 6.39
N ARG A 112 4.12 5.21 6.92
CA ARG A 112 5.29 4.62 7.58
C ARG A 112 6.49 4.47 6.64
N GLN A 113 6.27 3.95 5.44
CA GLN A 113 7.36 3.64 4.51
C GLN A 113 7.95 4.89 3.86
N LEU A 114 7.12 5.90 3.62
CA LEU A 114 7.57 7.17 3.03
C LEU A 114 8.07 8.18 4.07
N GLY A 115 7.79 7.96 5.37
CA GLY A 115 8.16 8.89 6.42
C GLY A 115 7.39 10.21 6.39
N THR A 116 6.23 10.24 5.74
CA THR A 116 5.33 11.39 5.68
C THR A 116 3.88 10.93 5.81
N GLU A 117 3.05 11.71 6.48
CA GLU A 117 1.63 11.39 6.58
C GLU A 117 0.95 11.54 5.23
N VAL A 118 0.08 10.57 4.91
CA VAL A 118 -0.68 10.51 3.67
C VAL A 118 -2.15 10.34 4.01
N ALA A 119 -3.04 11.07 3.34
CA ALA A 119 -4.47 10.78 3.37
C ALA A 119 -4.83 9.80 2.24
N PHE A 120 -5.69 8.82 2.52
CA PHE A 120 -6.02 7.79 1.55
C PHE A 120 -7.54 7.61 1.38
N ILE A 121 -8.00 7.66 0.14
CA ILE A 121 -9.42 7.55 -0.24
C ILE A 121 -9.60 6.36 -1.19
N PRO A 122 -9.75 5.12 -0.66
CA PRO A 122 -9.92 3.93 -1.48
C PRO A 122 -11.35 3.77 -2.00
N HIS A 123 -11.43 3.28 -3.24
CA HIS A 123 -12.68 2.92 -3.89
C HIS A 123 -12.58 1.54 -4.52
N VAL A 124 -13.72 0.90 -4.71
CA VAL A 124 -13.86 -0.31 -5.49
C VAL A 124 -14.86 -0.10 -6.63
N ALA A 125 -14.54 -0.66 -7.79
CA ALA A 125 -15.33 -0.54 -9.01
C ALA A 125 -15.72 -1.93 -9.56
N VAL A 126 -16.59 -1.94 -10.57
CA VAL A 126 -17.23 -3.15 -11.12
C VAL A 126 -16.29 -4.05 -11.94
N TRP A 127 -15.14 -3.56 -12.40
CA TRP A 127 -14.21 -4.42 -13.14
C TRP A 127 -13.53 -5.45 -12.23
N PHE A 128 -13.14 -6.57 -12.80
CA PHE A 128 -12.60 -7.68 -12.03
C PHE A 128 -11.30 -7.34 -11.32
N GLN A 129 -10.29 -6.87 -12.03
CA GLN A 129 -8.94 -6.66 -11.46
C GLN A 129 -8.28 -5.39 -12.01
N GLY A 130 -7.25 -4.96 -11.31
CA GLY A 130 -6.46 -3.77 -11.61
C GLY A 130 -6.63 -2.70 -10.56
N ILE A 131 -5.61 -1.86 -10.40
CA ILE A 131 -5.59 -0.73 -9.48
C ILE A 131 -5.14 0.51 -10.23
N HIS A 132 -5.89 1.58 -10.04
CA HIS A 132 -5.49 2.93 -10.42
C HIS A 132 -5.29 3.75 -9.15
N VAL A 133 -4.17 4.48 -9.11
CA VAL A 133 -3.88 5.44 -8.03
C VAL A 133 -3.52 6.77 -8.66
N SER A 134 -4.13 7.84 -8.16
CA SER A 134 -3.70 9.22 -8.39
C SER A 134 -3.49 9.91 -7.05
N PHE A 135 -2.61 10.90 -7.01
CA PHE A 135 -2.43 11.68 -5.81
C PHE A 135 -2.28 13.16 -6.13
N SER A 136 -2.66 13.99 -5.17
CA SER A 136 -2.47 15.43 -5.18
C SER A 136 -1.66 15.84 -3.96
N HIS A 137 -0.89 16.90 -4.11
CA HIS A 137 -0.09 17.47 -3.03
C HIS A 137 0.04 18.98 -3.18
N GLN A 138 0.42 19.65 -2.12
CA GLN A 138 0.93 21.02 -2.19
C GLN A 138 2.40 20.96 -2.62
N PRO A 139 2.87 21.88 -3.48
CA PRO A 139 4.29 21.94 -3.81
C PRO A 139 5.10 22.34 -2.58
N ASN A 140 6.29 21.75 -2.45
CA ASN A 140 7.25 22.21 -1.46
C ASN A 140 7.84 23.54 -1.90
N PRO A 141 7.65 24.66 -1.18
CA PRO A 141 8.12 25.97 -1.59
C PRO A 141 9.66 26.07 -1.65
N ASP A 142 10.36 25.18 -0.94
CA ASP A 142 11.82 25.16 -0.89
C ASP A 142 12.44 24.24 -1.96
N SER A 143 11.60 23.53 -2.74
CA SER A 143 12.06 22.68 -3.83
C SER A 143 12.27 23.51 -5.11
N HIS A 144 13.39 23.29 -5.77
CA HIS A 144 13.69 23.88 -7.08
C HIS A 144 13.56 22.79 -8.15
N LEU A 145 12.45 22.82 -8.90
CA LEU A 145 12.37 22.13 -10.19
C LEU A 145 13.17 22.99 -11.19
N ASN A 146 14.40 22.57 -11.52
CA ASN A 146 15.17 23.13 -12.62
C ASN A 146 14.68 22.57 -13.96
#